data_77106ed6e00ece55e2a5349b7eb5b0f6
#
_entry.id   77106ed6e00ece55e2a5349b7eb5b0f6
#
_cell.length_a   1.000
_cell.length_b   1.000
_cell.length_c   1.000
_cell.angle_alpha   90.00
_cell.angle_beta   90.00
_cell.angle_gamma   90.00
#
_symmetry.space_group_name_H-M   'P 1'
#
loop_
_entity.id
_entity.type
_entity.pdbx_description
1 polymer ?
#
loop_
_entity_poly.entity_id
_entity_poly.type
_entity_poly.pdbx_seq_one_letter_code
_entity_poly.pdbx_strand_id
1 'polypeptide(L)'
;AFDRALKNAGIAQCNLVNVSSILPPNCRERKWRKIAAGSITFAVVARMDGEEGTTIGAGIAWAWEKNKSYGMVAEAHGYMDARALKETLEWKIKEMAKIRDIEIDTISYRIEVLRVPMDHYGCVISALVFRP
;
A
#
# COMPACT_ATOMS: atom_id res chain seq x y z
N ALA A 1 -12.26 13.13 -4.35
CA ALA A 1 -11.53 12.61 -3.16
C ALA A 1 -10.28 11.82 -3.54
N PHE A 2 -10.37 10.95 -4.52
CA PHE A 2 -9.21 10.15 -4.95
C PHE A 2 -8.06 11.01 -5.47
N ASP A 3 -8.35 11.97 -6.32
CA ASP A 3 -7.32 12.87 -6.87
C ASP A 3 -6.62 13.67 -5.76
N ARG A 4 -7.36 14.10 -4.75
CA ARG A 4 -6.80 14.75 -3.57
C ARG A 4 -5.88 13.80 -2.80
N ALA A 5 -6.26 12.55 -2.64
CA ALA A 5 -5.43 11.55 -1.98
C ALA A 5 -4.12 11.30 -2.75
N LEU A 6 -4.19 11.21 -4.08
CA LEU A 6 -3.00 11.10 -4.92
C LEU A 6 -2.08 12.31 -4.78
N LYS A 7 -2.66 13.51 -4.75
CA LYS A 7 -1.90 14.75 -4.57
C LYS A 7 -1.19 14.76 -3.21
N ASN A 8 -1.90 14.40 -2.15
CA ASN A 8 -1.34 14.34 -0.80
C ASN A 8 -0.19 13.32 -0.70
N ALA A 9 -0.28 12.23 -1.45
CA ALA A 9 0.78 11.21 -1.51
C ALA A 9 1.94 11.60 -2.43
N GLY A 10 1.82 12.67 -3.22
CA GLY A 10 2.86 13.12 -4.14
C GLY A 10 2.93 12.34 -5.44
N ILE A 11 1.86 11.67 -5.84
CA ILE A 11 1.82 10.81 -7.04
C ILE A 11 0.67 11.14 -8.00
N ALA A 12 0.14 12.37 -7.91
CA ALA A 12 -0.99 12.78 -8.74
C ALA A 12 -0.64 13.06 -10.20
N GLN A 13 0.61 13.40 -10.49
CA GLN A 13 1.03 13.84 -11.83
C GLN A 13 1.69 12.74 -12.68
N CYS A 14 1.69 11.51 -12.23
CA CYS A 14 2.22 10.38 -12.99
C CYS A 14 1.11 9.42 -13.40
N ASN A 15 1.42 8.55 -14.34
CA ASN A 15 0.53 7.49 -14.77
C ASN A 15 0.82 6.23 -13.97
N LEU A 16 -0.08 5.86 -13.06
CA LEU A 16 0.10 4.70 -12.21
C LEU A 16 -0.31 3.43 -12.95
N VAL A 17 0.57 2.45 -12.90
CA VAL A 17 0.29 1.10 -13.42
C VAL A 17 0.38 0.14 -12.24
N ASN A 18 -0.73 -0.51 -11.93
CA ASN A 18 -0.78 -1.48 -10.85
C ASN A 18 0.02 -2.73 -11.21
N VAL A 19 0.89 -3.14 -10.31
CA VAL A 19 1.62 -4.39 -10.42
C VAL A 19 1.19 -5.33 -9.31
N SER A 20 1.59 -6.60 -9.41
CA SER A 20 1.25 -7.58 -8.40
C SER A 20 2.12 -7.40 -7.15
N SER A 21 2.55 -8.44 -6.50
CA SER A 21 2.92 -8.37 -5.10
C SER A 21 4.36 -8.81 -4.81
N ILE A 22 5.27 -8.69 -5.77
CA ILE A 22 6.64 -9.18 -5.60
C ILE A 22 7.65 -8.04 -5.70
N LEU A 23 8.55 -7.98 -4.71
CA LEU A 23 9.69 -7.07 -4.72
C LEU A 23 10.91 -7.81 -5.29
N PRO A 24 11.60 -7.23 -6.28
CA PRO A 24 12.82 -7.83 -6.81
C PRO A 24 13.96 -7.77 -5.77
N PRO A 25 14.98 -8.63 -5.90
CA PRO A 25 16.15 -8.56 -5.04
C PRO A 25 16.85 -7.21 -5.21
N ASN A 26 17.55 -6.77 -4.17
CA ASN A 26 18.28 -5.49 -4.14
C ASN A 26 17.40 -4.23 -4.19
N CYS A 27 16.09 -4.38 -4.10
CA CYS A 27 15.17 -3.27 -3.97
C CYS A 27 15.30 -2.66 -2.56
N ARG A 28 15.33 -1.34 -2.46
CA ARG A 28 15.45 -0.63 -1.19
C ARG A 28 14.33 0.39 -1.03
N GLU A 29 13.85 0.54 0.19
CA GLU A 29 12.97 1.65 0.52
C GLU A 29 13.76 2.95 0.46
N ARG A 30 13.23 3.93 -0.28
CA ARG A 30 13.80 5.26 -0.42
C ARG A 30 12.82 6.31 0.04
N LYS A 31 13.34 7.46 0.46
CA LYS A 31 12.52 8.64 0.72
C LYS A 31 11.83 9.07 -0.57
N TRP A 32 10.63 9.62 -0.42
CA TRP A 32 9.90 10.16 -1.54
C TRP A 32 10.74 11.14 -2.36
N ARG A 33 10.67 11.03 -3.67
CA ARG A 33 11.26 11.96 -4.63
C ARG A 33 10.20 12.37 -5.62
N LYS A 34 10.33 13.60 -6.12
CA LYS A 34 9.45 14.10 -7.16
C LYS A 34 9.50 13.18 -8.39
N ILE A 35 8.35 12.79 -8.87
CA ILE A 35 8.18 11.98 -10.07
C ILE A 35 7.85 12.91 -11.21
N ALA A 36 8.55 12.75 -12.35
CA ALA A 36 8.32 13.59 -13.53
C ALA A 36 6.88 13.45 -14.01
N ALA A 37 6.25 14.58 -14.34
CA ALA A 37 4.88 14.60 -14.82
C ALA A 37 4.70 13.70 -16.05
N GLY A 38 3.64 12.88 -16.04
CA GLY A 38 3.33 11.95 -17.12
C GLY A 38 4.14 10.67 -17.13
N SER A 39 5.08 10.48 -16.20
CA SER A 39 5.86 9.25 -16.11
C SER A 39 4.95 8.04 -15.90
N ILE A 40 5.27 6.95 -16.56
CA ILE A 40 4.65 5.65 -16.29
C ILE A 40 5.31 5.08 -15.05
N THR A 41 4.54 4.91 -13.99
CA THR A 41 5.05 4.56 -12.66
C THR A 41 4.37 3.31 -12.17
N PHE A 42 5.13 2.27 -11.93
CA PHE A 42 4.60 1.01 -11.42
C PHE A 42 4.41 1.10 -9.91
N ALA A 43 3.26 0.63 -9.43
CA ALA A 43 2.93 0.71 -8.02
C ALA A 43 2.00 -0.41 -7.57
N VAL A 44 2.11 -0.77 -6.30
CA VAL A 44 1.07 -1.51 -5.59
C VAL A 44 0.24 -0.46 -4.86
N VAL A 45 -1.06 -0.41 -5.11
CA VAL A 45 -1.93 0.62 -4.52
C VAL A 45 -3.10 -0.04 -3.80
N ALA A 46 -3.27 0.34 -2.54
CA ALA A 46 -4.48 0.07 -1.77
C ALA A 46 -5.31 1.35 -1.70
N ARG A 47 -6.60 1.25 -1.94
CA ARG A 47 -7.52 2.38 -1.97
C ARG A 47 -8.84 2.02 -1.29
N MET A 48 -9.38 2.95 -0.52
CA MET A 48 -10.73 2.87 0.01
C MET A 48 -11.41 4.21 -0.06
N ASP A 49 -12.61 4.24 -0.61
CA ASP A 49 -13.50 5.40 -0.64
C ASP A 49 -14.60 5.20 0.39
N GLY A 50 -15.12 6.30 0.90
CA GLY A 50 -16.23 6.25 1.85
C GLY A 50 -17.00 7.55 1.93
N GLU A 51 -18.22 7.43 2.41
CA GLU A 51 -19.12 8.54 2.65
C GLU A 51 -19.01 9.06 4.09
N GLU A 52 -19.63 10.20 4.36
CA GLU A 52 -19.62 10.83 5.66
C GLU A 52 -19.98 9.85 6.78
N GLY A 53 -19.30 9.97 7.91
CA GLY A 53 -19.55 9.17 9.10
C GLY A 53 -18.94 7.79 9.08
N THR A 54 -18.31 7.36 7.99
CA THR A 54 -17.64 6.07 7.91
C THR A 54 -16.17 6.18 8.30
N THR A 55 -15.63 5.10 8.83
CA THR A 55 -14.18 4.95 9.02
C THR A 55 -13.66 4.07 7.89
N ILE A 56 -12.76 4.63 7.09
CA ILE A 56 -12.17 3.94 5.94
C ILE A 56 -10.68 3.77 6.15
N GLY A 57 -10.14 2.67 5.63
CA GLY A 57 -8.72 2.40 5.74
C GLY A 57 -8.17 1.70 4.51
N ALA A 58 -6.92 1.95 4.22
CA ALA A 58 -6.16 1.29 3.19
C ALA A 58 -4.73 1.06 3.70
N GLY A 59 -4.15 -0.08 3.40
CA GLY A 59 -2.83 -0.40 3.88
C GLY A 59 -2.05 -1.32 2.98
N ILE A 60 -0.76 -1.26 3.14
CA ILE A 60 0.21 -2.13 2.47
C ILE A 60 1.13 -2.71 3.54
N ALA A 61 1.46 -3.98 3.38
CA ALA A 61 2.49 -4.64 4.17
C ALA A 61 3.48 -5.29 3.23
N TRP A 62 4.72 -5.39 3.66
CA TRP A 62 5.73 -6.11 2.90
C TRP A 62 6.68 -6.84 3.83
N ALA A 63 7.25 -7.91 3.32
CA ALA A 63 8.26 -8.69 4.02
C ALA A 63 9.22 -9.32 3.01
N TRP A 64 10.48 -9.36 3.39
CA TRP A 64 11.51 -10.02 2.60
C TRP A 64 11.59 -11.49 2.97
N GLU A 65 11.83 -12.33 1.98
CA GLU A 65 12.27 -13.70 2.22
C GLU A 65 13.58 -13.66 3.02
N LYS A 66 13.79 -14.60 3.91
CA LYS A 66 14.89 -14.60 4.89
C LYS A 66 16.27 -14.36 4.27
N ASN A 67 16.52 -14.92 3.10
CA ASN A 67 17.78 -14.74 2.37
C ASN A 67 17.73 -13.58 1.38
N LYS A 68 16.65 -12.79 1.39
CA LYS A 68 16.44 -11.61 0.55
C LYS A 68 16.47 -11.89 -0.95
N SER A 69 16.10 -13.10 -1.35
CA SER A 69 15.97 -13.48 -2.76
C SER A 69 14.85 -12.70 -3.46
N TYR A 70 13.80 -12.36 -2.74
CA TYR A 70 12.71 -11.49 -3.16
C TYR A 70 11.88 -11.06 -1.95
N GLY A 71 11.00 -10.09 -2.15
CA GLY A 71 10.05 -9.68 -1.14
C GLY A 71 8.62 -9.86 -1.61
N MET A 72 7.70 -9.87 -0.65
CA MET A 72 6.26 -9.97 -0.91
C MET A 72 5.56 -8.74 -0.39
N VAL A 73 4.54 -8.30 -1.11
CA VAL A 73 3.70 -7.16 -0.75
C VAL A 73 2.25 -7.63 -0.68
N ALA A 74 1.56 -7.26 0.37
CA ALA A 74 0.12 -7.46 0.50
C ALA A 74 -0.57 -6.11 0.62
N GLU A 75 -1.81 -6.04 0.15
CA GLU A 75 -2.66 -4.85 0.28
C GLU A 75 -3.99 -5.22 0.93
N ALA A 76 -4.60 -4.27 1.61
CA ALA A 76 -5.93 -4.40 2.18
C ALA A 76 -6.61 -3.04 2.23
N HIS A 77 -7.94 -3.05 2.14
CA HIS A 77 -8.76 -1.86 2.26
C HIS A 77 -10.15 -2.24 2.75
N GLY A 78 -10.86 -1.28 3.30
CA GLY A 78 -12.23 -1.52 3.77
C GLY A 78 -12.68 -0.47 4.77
N TYR A 79 -13.84 -0.72 5.34
CA TYR A 79 -14.36 0.02 6.49
C TYR A 79 -13.67 -0.54 7.75
N MET A 80 -12.42 -0.17 7.90
CA MET A 80 -11.51 -0.77 8.88
C MET A 80 -10.68 0.29 9.56
N ASP A 81 -10.39 0.08 10.84
CA ASP A 81 -9.40 0.88 11.55
C ASP A 81 -7.98 0.32 11.34
N ALA A 82 -7.01 0.99 11.93
CA ALA A 82 -5.60 0.61 11.76
C ALA A 82 -5.29 -0.78 12.32
N ARG A 83 -5.92 -1.16 13.43
CA ARG A 83 -5.71 -2.47 14.05
C ARG A 83 -6.23 -3.58 13.16
N ALA A 84 -7.45 -3.43 12.65
CA ALA A 84 -8.06 -4.42 11.76
C ALA A 84 -7.27 -4.59 10.47
N LEU A 85 -6.78 -3.48 9.90
CA LEU A 85 -5.91 -3.52 8.72
C LEU A 85 -4.61 -4.24 9.00
N LYS A 86 -3.97 -3.94 10.11
CA LYS A 86 -2.71 -4.59 10.48
C LYS A 86 -2.87 -6.10 10.64
N GLU A 87 -3.92 -6.53 11.32
CA GLU A 87 -4.22 -7.95 11.51
C GLU A 87 -4.47 -8.65 10.15
N THR A 88 -5.25 -8.01 9.28
CA THR A 88 -5.55 -8.54 7.95
C THR A 88 -4.28 -8.65 7.10
N LEU A 89 -3.46 -7.61 7.09
CA LEU A 89 -2.22 -7.60 6.31
C LEU A 89 -1.21 -8.62 6.82
N GLU A 90 -1.08 -8.74 8.14
CA GLU A 90 -0.22 -9.76 8.75
C GLU A 90 -0.64 -11.16 8.33
N TRP A 91 -1.93 -11.44 8.39
CA TRP A 91 -2.47 -12.72 7.97
C TRP A 91 -2.16 -12.99 6.49
N LYS A 92 -2.37 -12.00 5.61
CA LYS A 92 -2.10 -12.13 4.18
C LYS A 92 -0.63 -12.45 3.91
N ILE A 93 0.29 -11.72 4.53
CA ILE A 93 1.74 -11.95 4.35
C ILE A 93 2.12 -13.35 4.82
N LYS A 94 1.63 -13.77 5.98
CA LYS A 94 1.92 -15.10 6.53
C LYS A 94 1.36 -16.22 5.64
N GLU A 95 0.16 -16.03 5.08
CA GLU A 95 -0.42 -16.98 4.13
C GLU A 95 0.38 -17.06 2.84
N MET A 96 0.82 -15.92 2.31
CA MET A 96 1.68 -15.90 1.12
C MET A 96 2.98 -16.65 1.37
N ALA A 97 3.60 -16.45 2.52
CA ALA A 97 4.83 -17.14 2.89
C ALA A 97 4.62 -18.65 3.02
N LYS A 98 3.51 -19.05 3.61
CA LYS A 98 3.14 -20.45 3.78
C LYS A 98 2.93 -21.15 2.43
N ILE A 99 2.19 -20.50 1.53
CA ILE A 99 1.91 -21.05 0.18
C ILE A 99 3.22 -21.23 -0.60
N ARG A 100 4.18 -20.31 -0.42
CA ARG A 100 5.47 -20.35 -1.11
C ARG A 100 6.52 -21.19 -0.39
N ASP A 101 6.19 -21.70 0.79
CA ASP A 101 7.08 -22.48 1.65
C ASP A 101 8.40 -21.74 1.92
N ILE A 102 8.29 -20.48 2.34
CA ILE A 102 9.44 -19.64 2.67
C ILE A 102 9.34 -19.08 4.08
N GLU A 103 10.49 -18.76 4.65
CA GLU A 103 10.58 -17.99 5.87
C GLU A 103 10.76 -16.51 5.53
N ILE A 104 10.16 -15.64 6.34
CA ILE A 104 10.21 -14.20 6.14
C ILE A 104 10.87 -13.49 7.32
N ASP A 105 11.44 -12.33 7.03
CA ASP A 105 11.90 -11.37 8.02
C ASP A 105 10.71 -10.57 8.59
N THR A 106 11.03 -9.51 9.32
CA THR A 106 10.03 -8.61 9.92
C THR A 106 9.05 -8.08 8.86
N ILE A 107 7.78 -8.05 9.21
CA ILE A 107 6.74 -7.44 8.37
C ILE A 107 6.70 -5.95 8.65
N SER A 108 6.74 -5.15 7.59
CA SER A 108 6.59 -3.70 7.65
C SER A 108 5.22 -3.30 7.11
N TYR A 109 4.70 -2.18 7.60
CA TYR A 109 3.34 -1.73 7.27
C TYR A 109 3.32 -0.25 6.92
N ARG A 110 2.45 0.13 6.00
CA ARG A 110 2.01 1.52 5.80
C ARG A 110 0.49 1.53 5.72
N ILE A 111 -0.13 2.15 6.70
CA ILE A 111 -1.58 2.13 6.89
C ILE A 111 -2.07 3.56 7.01
N GLU A 112 -3.16 3.86 6.30
CA GLU A 112 -3.84 5.14 6.37
C GLU A 112 -5.31 4.91 6.71
N VAL A 113 -5.81 5.66 7.69
CA VAL A 113 -7.20 5.56 8.16
C VAL A 113 -7.78 6.95 8.24
N LEU A 114 -9.03 7.09 7.84
CA LEU A 114 -9.78 8.34 7.88
C LEU A 114 -11.19 8.10 8.39
N ARG A 115 -11.59 8.88 9.39
CA ARG A 115 -13.00 9.08 9.70
C ARG A 115 -13.52 10.18 8.79
N VAL A 116 -14.40 9.84 7.85
CA VAL A 116 -14.88 10.80 6.85
C VAL A 116 -15.77 11.84 7.55
N PRO A 117 -15.41 13.16 7.45
CA PRO A 117 -16.20 14.22 8.07
C PRO A 117 -17.60 14.33 7.47
N MET A 118 -18.50 14.99 8.22
CA MET A 118 -19.83 15.31 7.73
C MET A 118 -19.74 16.19 6.48
N ASP A 119 -20.66 15.98 5.55
CA ASP A 119 -20.73 16.69 4.27
C ASP A 119 -19.52 16.49 3.35
N HIS A 120 -18.79 15.40 3.55
CA HIS A 120 -17.61 15.04 2.73
C HIS A 120 -17.71 13.62 2.21
N TYR A 121 -17.04 13.40 1.10
CA TYR A 121 -16.61 12.08 0.66
C TYR A 121 -15.13 11.94 0.96
N GLY A 122 -14.71 10.76 1.37
CA GLY A 122 -13.32 10.50 1.71
C GLY A 122 -12.68 9.47 0.80
N CYS A 123 -11.35 9.57 0.70
CA CYS A 123 -10.54 8.55 0.05
C CYS A 123 -9.21 8.47 0.78
N VAL A 124 -8.78 7.24 1.08
CA VAL A 124 -7.44 6.97 1.59
C VAL A 124 -6.73 6.05 0.63
N ILE A 125 -5.44 6.25 0.49
CA ILE A 125 -4.57 5.37 -0.28
C ILE A 125 -3.31 5.04 0.51
N SER A 126 -2.77 3.87 0.23
CA SER A 126 -1.42 3.49 0.61
C SER A 126 -0.78 2.89 -0.63
N ALA A 127 0.42 3.32 -0.98
CA ALA A 127 1.05 2.92 -2.21
C ALA A 127 2.51 2.58 -2.00
N LEU A 128 2.96 1.52 -2.69
CA LEU A 128 4.36 1.19 -2.82
C LEU A 128 4.74 1.46 -4.28
N VAL A 129 5.57 2.48 -4.48
CA VAL A 129 5.92 2.97 -5.81
C VAL A 129 7.31 2.48 -6.17
N PHE A 130 7.43 1.87 -7.36
CA PHE A 130 8.71 1.42 -7.87
C PHE A 130 9.38 2.54 -8.67
N ARG A 131 10.65 2.73 -8.39
CA ARG A 131 11.49 3.67 -9.14
C ARG A 131 12.74 2.95 -9.62
N PRO A 132 13.14 3.16 -10.88
CA PRO A 132 14.37 2.59 -11.42
C PRO A 132 15.61 3.17 -10.75
#